data_aa7c02803b1463c7b36216b77eb973f6
#
_entry.id   aa7c02803b1463c7b36216b77eb973f6
#
_cell.length_a   1.000
_cell.length_b   1.000
_cell.length_c   1.000
_cell.angle_alpha   90.00
_cell.angle_beta   90.00
_cell.angle_gamma   90.00
#
_symmetry.space_group_name_H-M   'P 1'
#
loop_
_entity.id
_entity.type
_entity.pdbx_description
1 polymer ?
#
loop_
_entity_poly.entity_id
_entity_poly.type
_entity_poly.pdbx_seq_one_letter_code
_entity_poly.pdbx_strand_id
1 'polypeptide(L)'
;MWNNEWIKEKDYPAWGDTEVYKKTIGGGYLLTGESPYDAYKRVSNTVARRLSRPELAETFFDYIWKGWLCLASPVLSNTGTDRGLPISCFGIDVADSIQDIGGKNLEMMLLAKHGGGVGIGIN
;
A
#
# COMPACT_ATOMS: atom_id res chain seq x y z
N MET A 1 -4.77 -19.03 6.69
CA MET A 1 -5.47 -19.08 5.39
C MET A 1 -6.52 -17.98 5.41
N TRP A 2 -6.39 -16.97 4.56
CA TRP A 2 -7.34 -15.85 4.51
C TRP A 2 -8.61 -16.37 3.85
N ASN A 3 -9.70 -16.43 4.60
CA ASN A 3 -11.00 -16.79 4.07
C ASN A 3 -11.71 -15.50 3.62
N ASN A 4 -11.90 -15.33 2.30
CA ASN A 4 -12.50 -14.14 1.69
C ASN A 4 -13.97 -14.42 1.26
N GLU A 5 -14.64 -15.37 1.88
CA GLU A 5 -16.00 -15.80 1.50
C GLU A 5 -17.05 -14.68 1.56
N TRP A 6 -16.79 -13.60 2.32
CA TRP A 6 -17.70 -12.46 2.37
C TRP A 6 -17.63 -11.53 1.15
N ILE A 7 -16.55 -11.60 0.32
CA ILE A 7 -16.38 -10.74 -0.84
C ILE A 7 -17.23 -11.28 -1.99
N LYS A 8 -18.15 -10.45 -2.47
CA LYS A 8 -19.02 -10.80 -3.60
C LYS A 8 -18.36 -10.46 -4.93
N GLU A 9 -18.76 -11.13 -5.99
CA GLU A 9 -18.22 -10.90 -7.34
C GLU A 9 -18.30 -9.42 -7.78
N LYS A 10 -19.39 -8.73 -7.46
CA LYS A 10 -19.57 -7.29 -7.75
C LYS A 10 -18.60 -6.36 -7.02
N ASP A 11 -17.92 -6.85 -5.97
CA ASP A 11 -16.99 -6.09 -5.16
C ASP A 11 -15.55 -6.14 -5.72
N TYR A 12 -15.37 -6.87 -6.83
CA TYR A 12 -14.14 -6.87 -7.63
C TYR A 12 -14.31 -5.96 -8.86
N PRO A 13 -13.27 -5.22 -9.26
CA PRO A 13 -13.31 -4.51 -10.54
C PRO A 13 -13.29 -5.50 -11.69
N ALA A 14 -13.89 -5.14 -12.82
CA ALA A 14 -13.98 -6.04 -13.99
C ALA A 14 -12.61 -6.55 -14.49
N TRP A 15 -11.58 -5.72 -14.41
CA TRP A 15 -10.21 -6.12 -14.76
C TRP A 15 -9.56 -7.05 -13.72
N GLY A 16 -10.10 -7.12 -12.52
CA GLY A 16 -9.65 -7.93 -11.39
C GLY A 16 -10.34 -9.30 -11.29
N ASP A 17 -11.07 -9.72 -12.31
CA ASP A 17 -11.77 -11.02 -12.32
C ASP A 17 -10.83 -12.17 -12.70
N THR A 18 -9.73 -12.30 -11.96
CA THR A 18 -8.79 -13.40 -12.08
C THR A 18 -8.51 -14.02 -10.71
N GLU A 19 -8.31 -15.34 -10.66
CA GLU A 19 -7.93 -16.03 -9.42
C GLU A 19 -6.63 -15.47 -8.82
N VAL A 20 -5.70 -15.08 -9.66
CA VAL A 20 -4.42 -14.46 -9.22
C VAL A 20 -4.68 -13.15 -8.50
N TYR A 21 -5.49 -12.27 -9.07
CA TYR A 21 -5.83 -10.99 -8.44
C TYR A 21 -6.59 -11.20 -7.12
N LYS A 22 -7.62 -12.04 -7.12
CA LYS A 22 -8.44 -12.33 -5.93
C LYS A 22 -7.60 -12.86 -4.78
N LYS A 23 -6.70 -13.80 -5.08
CA LYS A 23 -5.76 -14.36 -4.11
C LYS A 23 -4.76 -13.32 -3.61
N THR A 24 -4.24 -12.48 -4.50
CA THR A 24 -3.23 -11.47 -4.16
C THR A 24 -3.84 -10.38 -3.29
N ILE A 25 -4.95 -9.78 -3.70
CA ILE A 25 -5.56 -8.68 -2.95
C ILE A 25 -6.05 -9.13 -1.58
N GLY A 26 -6.58 -10.35 -1.46
CA GLY A 26 -6.96 -10.96 -0.19
C GLY A 26 -5.79 -11.34 0.70
N GLY A 27 -4.57 -11.39 0.18
CA GLY A 27 -3.36 -11.84 0.86
C GLY A 27 -2.68 -10.80 1.77
N GLY A 28 -3.38 -9.72 2.17
CA GLY A 28 -2.84 -8.73 3.10
C GLY A 28 -3.07 -7.27 2.74
N TYR A 29 -3.68 -7.00 1.59
CA TYR A 29 -3.98 -5.62 1.16
C TYR A 29 -5.25 -5.07 1.82
N LEU A 30 -6.19 -5.94 2.15
CA LEU A 30 -7.47 -5.58 2.73
C LEU A 30 -7.42 -5.52 4.26
N LEU A 31 -8.26 -4.71 4.86
CA LEU A 31 -8.57 -4.77 6.28
C LEU A 31 -9.50 -5.96 6.56
N THR A 32 -9.60 -6.37 7.81
CA THR A 32 -10.53 -7.42 8.20
C THR A 32 -11.96 -7.04 7.85
N GLY A 33 -12.62 -7.86 7.03
CA GLY A 33 -13.99 -7.60 6.56
C GLY A 33 -14.11 -6.57 5.43
N GLU A 34 -13.00 -6.04 4.92
CA GLU A 34 -12.99 -5.09 3.80
C GLU A 34 -13.03 -5.82 2.47
N SER A 35 -13.83 -5.35 1.53
CA SER A 35 -13.80 -5.78 0.14
C SER A 35 -12.82 -4.94 -0.70
N PRO A 36 -12.42 -5.38 -1.90
CA PRO A 36 -11.65 -4.53 -2.82
C PRO A 36 -12.32 -3.19 -3.12
N TYR A 37 -13.65 -3.18 -3.27
CA TYR A 37 -14.41 -1.95 -3.44
C TYR A 37 -14.21 -0.99 -2.26
N ASP A 38 -14.32 -1.49 -1.03
CA ASP A 38 -14.15 -0.69 0.19
C ASP A 38 -12.72 -0.18 0.31
N ALA A 39 -11.72 -1.02 -0.01
CA ALA A 39 -10.31 -0.64 0.02
C ALA A 39 -10.02 0.54 -0.92
N TYR A 40 -10.50 0.46 -2.16
CA TYR A 40 -10.32 1.55 -3.13
C TYR A 40 -11.08 2.82 -2.73
N LYS A 41 -12.27 2.70 -2.16
CA LYS A 41 -13.01 3.84 -1.58
C LYS A 41 -12.25 4.45 -0.39
N ARG A 42 -11.71 3.63 0.50
CA ARG A 42 -10.89 4.09 1.64
C ARG A 42 -9.71 4.93 1.17
N VAL A 43 -8.95 4.43 0.21
CA VAL A 43 -7.78 5.13 -0.34
C VAL A 43 -8.20 6.44 -1.00
N SER A 44 -9.17 6.40 -1.89
CA SER A 44 -9.65 7.57 -2.65
C SER A 44 -10.17 8.68 -1.72
N ASN A 45 -10.99 8.33 -0.75
CA ASN A 45 -11.51 9.27 0.24
C ASN A 45 -10.40 9.86 1.11
N THR A 46 -9.44 9.04 1.52
CA THR A 46 -8.33 9.50 2.38
C THR A 46 -7.42 10.47 1.64
N VAL A 47 -7.06 10.15 0.39
CA VAL A 47 -6.22 11.03 -0.44
C VAL A 47 -6.92 12.35 -0.73
N ALA A 48 -8.18 12.31 -1.18
CA ALA A 48 -8.96 13.50 -1.48
C ALA A 48 -9.10 14.43 -0.27
N ARG A 49 -9.34 13.85 0.91
CA ARG A 49 -9.41 14.60 2.17
C ARG A 49 -8.07 15.22 2.56
N ARG A 50 -6.95 14.48 2.41
CA ARG A 50 -5.59 15.02 2.69
C ARG A 50 -5.20 16.15 1.76
N LEU A 51 -5.70 16.14 0.53
CA LEU A 51 -5.52 17.22 -0.43
C LEU A 51 -6.46 18.41 -0.20
N SER A 52 -7.36 18.33 0.80
CA SER A 52 -8.44 19.31 1.01
C SER A 52 -9.36 19.47 -0.22
N ARG A 53 -9.51 18.40 -1.01
CA ARG A 53 -10.28 18.34 -2.25
C ARG A 53 -11.23 17.12 -2.23
N PRO A 54 -12.21 17.08 -1.31
CA PRO A 54 -13.08 15.91 -1.14
C PRO A 54 -13.87 15.54 -2.41
N GLU A 55 -14.11 16.50 -3.30
CA GLU A 55 -14.78 16.30 -4.58
C GLU A 55 -13.99 15.39 -5.54
N LEU A 56 -12.68 15.22 -5.33
CA LEU A 56 -11.85 14.33 -6.16
C LEU A 56 -11.96 12.85 -5.77
N ALA A 57 -12.60 12.52 -4.65
CA ALA A 57 -12.67 11.14 -4.16
C ALA A 57 -13.33 10.19 -5.18
N GLU A 58 -14.45 10.59 -5.77
CA GLU A 58 -15.12 9.79 -6.79
C GLU A 58 -14.29 9.67 -8.08
N THR A 59 -13.59 10.72 -8.49
CA THR A 59 -12.70 10.69 -9.66
C THR A 59 -11.54 9.72 -9.44
N PHE A 60 -10.89 9.76 -8.27
CA PHE A 60 -9.82 8.82 -7.93
C PHE A 60 -10.33 7.38 -7.91
N PHE A 61 -11.46 7.15 -7.26
CA PHE A 61 -12.08 5.84 -7.22
C PHE A 61 -12.41 5.33 -8.62
N ASP A 62 -13.04 6.14 -9.46
CA ASP A 62 -13.44 5.76 -10.82
C ASP A 62 -12.22 5.34 -11.68
N TYR A 63 -11.12 6.09 -11.60
CA TYR A 63 -9.89 5.77 -12.33
C TYR A 63 -9.25 4.45 -11.86
N ILE A 64 -9.24 4.22 -10.54
CA ILE A 64 -8.74 2.96 -9.98
C ILE A 64 -9.67 1.81 -10.40
N TRP A 65 -10.98 2.00 -10.26
CA TRP A 65 -11.98 0.97 -10.55
C TRP A 65 -12.02 0.55 -12.01
N LYS A 66 -11.73 1.48 -12.92
CA LYS A 66 -11.58 1.23 -14.35
C LYS A 66 -10.21 0.66 -14.76
N GLY A 67 -9.27 0.57 -13.84
CA GLY A 67 -7.91 0.10 -14.12
C GLY A 67 -7.02 1.14 -14.83
N TRP A 68 -7.45 2.40 -14.87
CA TRP A 68 -6.64 3.47 -15.47
C TRP A 68 -5.55 3.99 -14.53
N LEU A 69 -5.74 3.81 -13.23
CA LEU A 69 -4.77 4.14 -12.19
C LEU A 69 -4.50 2.89 -11.35
N CYS A 70 -3.23 2.47 -11.33
CA CYS A 70 -2.77 1.37 -10.50
C CYS A 70 -2.08 1.92 -9.25
N LEU A 71 -2.53 1.49 -8.09
CA LEU A 71 -1.93 1.88 -6.82
C LEU A 71 -0.74 0.99 -6.49
N ALA A 72 0.35 1.60 -6.01
CA ALA A 72 1.45 0.85 -5.42
C ALA A 72 0.93 0.09 -4.18
N SER A 73 1.52 -1.09 -3.92
CA SER A 73 1.11 -1.97 -2.82
C SER A 73 0.96 -1.26 -1.47
N PRO A 74 1.94 -0.46 -0.99
CA PRO A 74 1.81 0.22 0.30
C PRO A 74 0.76 1.34 0.29
N VAL A 75 0.50 1.95 -0.86
CA VAL A 75 -0.59 2.94 -0.98
C VAL A 75 -1.94 2.26 -0.76
N LEU A 76 -2.17 1.12 -1.41
CA LEU A 76 -3.42 0.37 -1.27
C LEU A 76 -3.59 -0.20 0.14
N SER A 77 -2.56 -0.84 0.69
CA SER A 77 -2.65 -1.52 1.98
C SER A 77 -2.69 -0.58 3.18
N ASN A 78 -1.98 0.56 3.13
CA ASN A 78 -1.73 1.38 4.30
C ASN A 78 -2.45 2.73 4.31
N THR A 79 -2.82 3.30 3.14
CA THR A 79 -3.47 4.60 3.12
C THR A 79 -4.83 4.57 3.81
N GLY A 80 -5.01 5.46 4.79
CA GLY A 80 -6.23 5.53 5.59
C GLY A 80 -6.33 4.44 6.66
N THR A 81 -5.21 3.83 7.04
CA THR A 81 -5.09 2.83 8.11
C THR A 81 -3.97 3.21 9.06
N ASP A 82 -3.85 2.48 10.17
CA ASP A 82 -2.74 2.57 11.14
C ASP A 82 -1.62 1.54 10.87
N ARG A 83 -1.65 0.86 9.72
CA ARG A 83 -0.72 -0.25 9.41
C ARG A 83 0.71 0.18 9.08
N GLY A 84 0.94 1.43 8.71
CA GLY A 84 2.25 1.93 8.33
C GLY A 84 2.20 3.06 7.31
N LEU A 85 3.32 3.29 6.63
CA LEU A 85 3.45 4.36 5.65
C LEU A 85 2.99 3.90 4.26
N PRO A 86 2.51 4.82 3.41
CA PRO A 86 2.14 4.51 2.02
C PRO A 86 3.36 4.41 1.09
N ILE A 87 4.51 4.06 1.64
CA ILE A 87 5.79 3.88 0.94
C ILE A 87 6.48 2.61 1.43
N SER A 88 7.27 1.98 0.58
CA SER A 88 7.99 0.75 0.92
C SER A 88 9.44 0.74 0.39
N CYS A 89 9.90 1.83 -0.21
CA CYS A 89 11.24 1.93 -0.76
C CYS A 89 11.97 3.10 -0.12
N PHE A 90 13.15 2.80 0.45
CA PHE A 90 13.99 3.74 1.17
C PHE A 90 15.42 3.67 0.61
N GLY A 91 16.09 4.81 0.55
CA GLY A 91 17.51 4.91 0.25
C GLY A 91 18.24 5.47 1.46
N ILE A 92 19.34 4.85 1.84
CA ILE A 92 20.23 5.35 2.89
C ILE A 92 21.66 5.41 2.37
N ASP A 93 22.39 6.46 2.71
CA ASP A 93 23.82 6.57 2.44
C ASP A 93 24.60 6.25 3.70
N VAL A 94 25.71 5.52 3.53
CA VAL A 94 26.61 5.09 4.60
C VAL A 94 27.96 5.73 4.38
N ALA A 95 28.41 6.55 5.32
CA ALA A 95 29.75 7.13 5.31
C ALA A 95 30.80 6.14 5.85
N ASP A 96 32.05 6.34 5.46
CA ASP A 96 33.19 5.49 5.87
C ASP A 96 33.59 5.76 7.33
N SER A 97 32.72 5.36 8.25
CA SER A 97 33.00 5.38 9.69
C SER A 97 32.24 4.24 10.40
N ILE A 98 32.84 3.69 11.45
CA ILE A 98 32.21 2.63 12.27
C ILE A 98 30.90 3.12 12.90
N GLN A 99 30.84 4.39 13.29
CA GLN A 99 29.64 4.99 13.89
C GLN A 99 28.49 5.04 12.88
N ASP A 100 28.79 5.46 11.65
CA ASP A 100 27.76 5.57 10.61
C ASP A 100 27.33 4.19 10.13
N ILE A 101 28.26 3.28 9.88
CA ILE A 101 27.98 1.89 9.50
C ILE A 101 27.07 1.22 10.55
N GLY A 102 27.39 1.35 11.84
CA GLY A 102 26.59 0.79 12.93
C GLY A 102 25.20 1.42 13.03
N GLY A 103 25.12 2.76 12.96
CA GLY A 103 23.87 3.50 13.02
C GLY A 103 22.95 3.20 11.83
N LYS A 104 23.49 3.18 10.62
CA LYS A 104 22.74 2.89 9.40
C LYS A 104 22.29 1.43 9.32
N ASN A 105 23.05 0.49 9.86
CA ASN A 105 22.62 -0.89 9.99
C ASN A 105 21.37 -1.01 10.86
N LEU A 106 21.32 -0.32 12.00
CA LEU A 106 20.13 -0.28 12.86
C LEU A 106 18.94 0.37 12.13
N GLU A 107 19.16 1.50 11.45
CA GLU A 107 18.12 2.18 10.67
C GLU A 107 17.53 1.24 9.60
N MET A 108 18.37 0.55 8.85
CA MET A 108 17.96 -0.45 7.85
C MET A 108 17.10 -1.56 8.47
N MET A 109 17.51 -2.10 9.62
CA MET A 109 16.77 -3.14 10.32
C MET A 109 15.37 -2.66 10.76
N LEU A 110 15.26 -1.41 11.23
CA LEU A 110 13.99 -0.82 11.62
C LEU A 110 13.06 -0.60 10.41
N LEU A 111 13.59 -0.09 9.30
CA LEU A 111 12.83 0.08 8.05
C LEU A 111 12.35 -1.27 7.51
N ALA A 112 13.21 -2.29 7.49
CA ALA A 112 12.88 -3.63 7.04
C ALA A 112 11.82 -4.29 7.93
N LYS A 113 11.90 -4.10 9.26
CA LYS A 113 10.88 -4.57 10.22
C LYS A 113 9.48 -4.04 9.88
N HIS A 114 9.39 -2.82 9.36
CA HIS A 114 8.12 -2.20 8.97
C HIS A 114 7.73 -2.46 7.51
N GLY A 115 8.37 -3.43 6.85
CA GLY A 115 8.06 -3.85 5.49
C GLY A 115 8.71 -3.00 4.39
N GLY A 116 9.70 -2.18 4.73
CA GLY A 116 10.44 -1.36 3.78
C GLY A 116 11.54 -2.15 3.06
N GLY A 117 11.66 -1.95 1.75
CA GLY A 117 12.86 -2.30 0.99
C GLY A 117 13.88 -1.18 1.12
N VAL A 118 15.14 -1.51 1.43
CA VAL A 118 16.20 -0.51 1.65
C VAL A 118 17.32 -0.70 0.65
N GLY A 119 17.60 0.34 -0.14
CA GLY A 119 18.81 0.46 -0.94
C GLY A 119 19.89 1.17 -0.13
N ILE A 120 21.14 0.75 -0.28
CA ILE A 120 22.29 1.29 0.44
C ILE A 120 23.26 1.90 -0.57
N GLY A 121 23.58 3.18 -0.40
CA GLY A 121 24.70 3.87 -1.02
C GLY A 121 25.91 3.83 -0.07
N ILE A 122 27.06 3.52 -0.59
CA ILE A 122 28.35 3.55 0.15
C ILE A 122 29.21 4.63 -0.48
N ASN A 123 29.61 5.62 0.30
CA ASN A 123 30.49 6.73 -0.10
C ASN A 123 31.83 6.63 0.56
#